data_51e92fd2b5ff98dd319fbab1fccc1648
#
_entry.id   51e92fd2b5ff98dd319fbab1fccc1648
#
_cell.length_a   1.000
_cell.length_b   1.000
_cell.length_c   1.000
_cell.angle_alpha   90.00
_cell.angle_beta   90.00
_cell.angle_gamma   90.00
#
_symmetry.space_group_name_H-M   'P 1'
#
loop_
_entity.id
_entity.type
_entity.pdbx_description
1 polymer ?
#
loop_
_entity_poly.entity_id
_entity_poly.type
_entity_poly.pdbx_seq_one_letter_code
_entity_poly.pdbx_strand_id
1 'polypeptide(L)'
;MQLRSPSFFRAAAGFTLLEVLVALVVLSVGLLGLSGLQTTSLRNNHSAFLRSQATIVTHDIIDRMRANRDSARNGNYDIGYASSPTSTSCTGTCSALQVAQMDVEEWRDYVERLPGGESELDVDGTSNVATIKVRWADARDSGNKLQVVTRVQL
;
A
#
# COMPACT_ATOMS: atom_id res chain seq x y z
N MET A 1 33.48 -35.11 -69.35
CA MET A 1 32.66 -33.91 -69.56
C MET A 1 32.13 -33.49 -68.18
N GLN A 2 32.87 -32.55 -67.53
CA GLN A 2 32.58 -32.07 -66.16
C GLN A 2 31.75 -30.80 -66.29
N LEU A 3 30.50 -30.86 -65.79
CA LEU A 3 29.62 -29.70 -65.70
C LEU A 3 29.99 -28.90 -64.44
N ARG A 4 30.56 -27.73 -64.67
CA ARG A 4 30.81 -26.75 -63.61
C ARG A 4 29.50 -26.08 -63.20
N SER A 5 29.06 -26.26 -61.95
CA SER A 5 27.95 -25.52 -61.37
C SER A 5 28.32 -24.06 -61.19
N PRO A 6 27.49 -23.09 -61.61
CA PRO A 6 27.75 -21.66 -61.32
C PRO A 6 27.48 -21.40 -59.83
N SER A 7 28.52 -20.90 -59.12
CA SER A 7 28.35 -20.37 -57.76
C SER A 7 27.70 -18.98 -57.86
N PHE A 8 26.46 -18.90 -57.44
CA PHE A 8 25.76 -17.62 -57.23
C PHE A 8 26.37 -16.92 -56.02
N PHE A 9 27.22 -15.95 -56.23
CA PHE A 9 27.63 -14.99 -55.19
C PHE A 9 26.39 -14.15 -54.82
N ARG A 10 25.78 -14.39 -53.67
CA ARG A 10 24.80 -13.47 -53.09
C ARG A 10 25.57 -12.18 -52.73
N ALA A 11 25.26 -11.10 -53.42
CA ALA A 11 25.71 -9.77 -53.01
C ALA A 11 25.20 -9.46 -51.63
N ALA A 12 26.08 -9.24 -50.66
CA ALA A 12 25.71 -8.75 -49.33
C ALA A 12 25.18 -7.32 -49.49
N ALA A 13 23.87 -7.11 -49.34
CA ALA A 13 23.31 -5.78 -49.28
C ALA A 13 23.78 -5.11 -47.98
N GLY A 14 24.56 -4.04 -48.08
CA GLY A 14 24.97 -3.22 -46.96
C GLY A 14 23.81 -2.32 -46.50
N PHE A 15 23.67 -2.11 -45.18
CA PHE A 15 22.70 -1.15 -44.63
C PHE A 15 23.15 0.28 -44.95
N THR A 16 22.18 1.14 -45.26
CA THR A 16 22.43 2.57 -45.43
C THR A 16 22.51 3.27 -44.07
N LEU A 17 23.29 4.33 -43.98
CA LEU A 17 23.42 5.14 -42.76
C LEU A 17 22.06 5.73 -42.36
N LEU A 18 21.21 6.08 -43.34
CA LEU A 18 19.82 6.55 -43.10
C LEU A 18 18.97 5.50 -42.46
N GLU A 19 19.05 4.23 -42.88
CA GLU A 19 18.24 3.13 -42.33
C GLU A 19 18.56 2.87 -40.85
N VAL A 20 19.86 2.91 -40.48
CA VAL A 20 20.30 2.82 -39.10
C VAL A 20 19.75 3.99 -38.26
N LEU A 21 19.80 5.21 -38.83
CA LEU A 21 19.33 6.40 -38.14
C LEU A 21 17.82 6.35 -37.87
N VAL A 22 17.05 5.94 -38.88
CA VAL A 22 15.56 5.74 -38.72
C VAL A 22 15.28 4.64 -37.70
N ALA A 23 16.02 3.52 -37.74
CA ALA A 23 15.85 2.44 -36.79
C ALA A 23 16.09 2.90 -35.33
N LEU A 24 17.13 3.71 -35.10
CA LEU A 24 17.45 4.28 -33.78
C LEU A 24 16.36 5.24 -33.29
N VAL A 25 15.79 6.07 -34.18
CA VAL A 25 14.67 6.97 -33.82
C VAL A 25 13.44 6.15 -33.40
N VAL A 26 13.06 5.16 -34.19
CA VAL A 26 11.91 4.29 -33.88
C VAL A 26 12.12 3.54 -32.54
N LEU A 27 13.33 2.99 -32.33
CA LEU A 27 13.71 2.34 -31.10
C LEU A 27 13.61 3.29 -29.90
N SER A 28 14.09 4.52 -30.02
CA SER A 28 14.07 5.53 -28.97
C SER A 28 12.64 5.89 -28.56
N VAL A 29 11.74 6.10 -29.51
CA VAL A 29 10.31 6.35 -29.26
C VAL A 29 9.66 5.16 -28.55
N GLY A 30 9.98 3.93 -28.99
CA GLY A 30 9.47 2.71 -28.34
C GLY A 30 9.92 2.58 -26.88
N LEU A 31 11.20 2.87 -26.60
CA LEU A 31 11.74 2.83 -25.23
C LEU A 31 11.13 3.91 -24.32
N LEU A 32 10.88 5.12 -24.84
CA LEU A 32 10.19 6.17 -24.08
C LEU A 32 8.75 5.78 -23.74
N GLY A 33 8.02 5.17 -24.68
CA GLY A 33 6.68 4.64 -24.42
C GLY A 33 6.67 3.56 -23.33
N LEU A 34 7.62 2.62 -23.38
CA LEU A 34 7.76 1.56 -22.38
C LEU A 34 8.10 2.13 -20.99
N SER A 35 8.99 3.13 -20.92
CA SER A 35 9.34 3.82 -19.66
C SER A 35 8.13 4.47 -19.01
N GLY A 36 7.24 5.11 -19.77
CA GLY A 36 5.99 5.67 -19.29
C GLY A 36 5.06 4.62 -18.67
N LEU A 37 4.91 3.47 -19.32
CA LEU A 37 4.12 2.35 -18.81
C LEU A 37 4.70 1.79 -17.51
N GLN A 38 6.02 1.63 -17.43
CA GLN A 38 6.69 1.15 -16.21
C GLN A 38 6.45 2.10 -15.03
N THR A 39 6.56 3.40 -15.24
CA THR A 39 6.31 4.40 -14.19
C THR A 39 4.88 4.32 -13.67
N THR A 40 3.89 4.20 -14.56
CA THR A 40 2.49 4.05 -14.18
C THR A 40 2.23 2.75 -13.43
N SER A 41 2.83 1.65 -13.88
CA SER A 41 2.74 0.35 -13.20
C SER A 41 3.30 0.40 -11.79
N LEU A 42 4.47 1.01 -11.59
CA LEU A 42 5.10 1.15 -10.27
C LEU A 42 4.22 1.97 -9.31
N ARG A 43 3.61 3.07 -9.77
CA ARG A 43 2.68 3.88 -8.96
C ARG A 43 1.45 3.08 -8.54
N ASN A 44 0.87 2.30 -9.46
CA ASN A 44 -0.28 1.46 -9.16
C ASN A 44 0.05 0.35 -8.16
N ASN A 45 1.19 -0.30 -8.32
CA ASN A 45 1.67 -1.33 -7.40
C ASN A 45 1.92 -0.76 -6.00
N HIS A 46 2.54 0.42 -5.90
CA HIS A 46 2.77 1.08 -4.61
C HIS A 46 1.45 1.43 -3.90
N SER A 47 0.47 1.97 -4.63
CA SER A 47 -0.86 2.25 -4.06
C SER A 47 -1.58 0.98 -3.60
N ALA A 48 -1.51 -0.10 -4.36
CA ALA A 48 -2.08 -1.38 -3.96
C ALA A 48 -1.40 -1.94 -2.71
N PHE A 49 -0.07 -1.80 -2.60
CA PHE A 49 0.69 -2.17 -1.42
C PHE A 49 0.25 -1.38 -0.17
N LEU A 50 0.12 -0.04 -0.25
CA LEU A 50 -0.35 0.78 0.87
C LEU A 50 -1.75 0.37 1.34
N ARG A 51 -2.66 0.07 0.40
CA ARG A 51 -4.00 -0.42 0.73
C ARG A 51 -3.95 -1.77 1.45
N SER A 52 -3.09 -2.68 1.02
CA SER A 52 -2.89 -3.96 1.70
C SER A 52 -2.35 -3.77 3.11
N GLN A 53 -1.37 -2.88 3.30
CA GLN A 53 -0.84 -2.53 4.63
C GLN A 53 -1.94 -1.94 5.53
N ALA A 54 -2.72 -0.99 5.05
CA ALA A 54 -3.83 -0.41 5.80
C ALA A 54 -4.87 -1.48 6.21
N THR A 55 -5.15 -2.44 5.34
CA THR A 55 -6.04 -3.56 5.66
C THR A 55 -5.46 -4.47 6.74
N ILE A 56 -4.18 -4.82 6.66
CA ILE A 56 -3.49 -5.65 7.65
C ILE A 56 -3.53 -4.97 9.03
N VAL A 57 -3.18 -3.68 9.10
CA VAL A 57 -3.20 -2.92 10.36
C VAL A 57 -4.62 -2.82 10.91
N THR A 58 -5.65 -2.70 10.06
CA THR A 58 -7.05 -2.71 10.49
C THR A 58 -7.45 -4.05 11.11
N HIS A 59 -7.01 -5.17 10.53
CA HIS A 59 -7.29 -6.49 11.10
C HIS A 59 -6.55 -6.74 12.41
N ASP A 60 -5.32 -6.25 12.54
CA ASP A 60 -4.54 -6.37 13.79
C ASP A 60 -5.30 -5.78 14.98
N ILE A 61 -5.80 -4.54 14.88
CA ILE A 61 -6.53 -3.92 15.99
C ILE A 61 -7.87 -4.63 16.28
N ILE A 62 -8.54 -5.17 15.25
CA ILE A 62 -9.76 -5.95 15.43
C ILE A 62 -9.48 -7.20 16.29
N ASP A 63 -8.38 -7.89 16.02
CA ASP A 63 -8.05 -9.09 16.77
C ASP A 63 -7.62 -8.77 18.21
N ARG A 64 -6.91 -7.66 18.43
CA ARG A 64 -6.60 -7.14 19.78
C ARG A 64 -7.88 -6.78 20.55
N MET A 65 -8.82 -6.08 19.93
CA MET A 65 -10.13 -5.78 20.54
C MET A 65 -10.92 -7.04 20.87
N ARG A 66 -10.87 -8.06 20.04
CA ARG A 66 -11.53 -9.36 20.32
C ARG A 66 -10.89 -10.10 21.48
N ALA A 67 -9.56 -9.99 21.64
CA ALA A 67 -8.84 -10.57 22.76
C ALA A 67 -9.16 -9.84 24.09
N ASN A 68 -9.46 -8.54 24.04
CA ASN A 68 -9.81 -7.70 25.19
C ASN A 68 -11.23 -7.10 25.05
N ARG A 69 -12.19 -7.97 24.74
CA ARG A 69 -13.54 -7.61 24.31
C ARG A 69 -14.29 -6.70 25.27
N ASP A 70 -14.24 -6.97 26.56
CA ASP A 70 -14.97 -6.18 27.56
C ASP A 70 -14.43 -4.74 27.63
N SER A 71 -13.12 -4.58 27.55
CA SER A 71 -12.50 -3.26 27.49
C SER A 71 -12.86 -2.52 26.18
N ALA A 72 -12.92 -3.22 25.06
CA ALA A 72 -13.32 -2.64 23.79
C ALA A 72 -14.79 -2.16 23.82
N ARG A 73 -15.71 -2.95 24.36
CA ARG A 73 -17.12 -2.58 24.50
C ARG A 73 -17.36 -1.39 25.43
N ASN A 74 -16.45 -1.17 26.37
CA ASN A 74 -16.48 -0.02 27.28
C ASN A 74 -15.83 1.25 26.66
N GLY A 75 -15.48 1.25 25.37
CA GLY A 75 -14.90 2.40 24.66
C GLY A 75 -13.43 2.68 24.98
N ASN A 76 -12.72 1.75 25.64
CA ASN A 76 -11.32 1.97 26.02
C ASN A 76 -10.34 1.95 24.86
N TYR A 77 -10.81 1.59 23.64
CA TYR A 77 -10.07 1.65 22.39
C TYR A 77 -10.39 2.89 21.55
N ASP A 78 -11.35 3.74 22.00
CA ASP A 78 -11.79 4.89 21.21
C ASP A 78 -10.69 5.93 21.08
N ILE A 79 -10.42 6.34 19.85
CA ILE A 79 -9.43 7.36 19.52
C ILE A 79 -9.79 8.08 18.24
N GLY A 80 -9.75 9.42 18.26
CA GLY A 80 -9.96 10.26 17.09
C GLY A 80 -8.69 10.52 16.29
N TYR A 81 -8.84 11.04 15.07
CA TYR A 81 -7.70 11.38 14.19
C TYR A 81 -6.68 12.32 14.83
N ALA A 82 -7.15 13.33 15.56
CA ALA A 82 -6.31 14.35 16.17
C ALA A 82 -5.88 14.01 17.61
N SER A 83 -6.33 12.91 18.16
CA SER A 83 -6.03 12.50 19.53
C SER A 83 -4.70 11.77 19.60
N SER A 84 -3.91 12.03 20.61
CA SER A 84 -2.74 11.21 20.93
C SER A 84 -3.17 10.02 21.79
N PRO A 85 -2.64 8.81 21.56
CA PRO A 85 -2.86 7.68 22.45
C PRO A 85 -2.37 8.00 23.86
N THR A 86 -3.01 7.42 24.84
CA THR A 86 -2.49 7.47 26.21
C THR A 86 -1.34 6.51 26.32
N SER A 87 -0.12 7.05 26.51
CA SER A 87 1.03 6.20 26.76
C SER A 87 0.94 5.57 28.13
N THR A 88 1.05 4.25 28.18
CA THR A 88 1.06 3.49 29.43
C THR A 88 2.09 2.37 29.34
N SER A 89 2.67 2.02 30.47
CA SER A 89 3.55 0.88 30.57
C SER A 89 3.04 -0.07 31.64
N CYS A 90 3.17 -1.36 31.39
CA CYS A 90 2.78 -2.38 32.34
C CYS A 90 3.90 -3.40 32.50
N THR A 91 4.29 -3.66 33.73
CA THR A 91 5.23 -4.71 34.10
C THR A 91 4.55 -5.69 35.06
N GLY A 92 4.37 -6.93 34.62
CA GLY A 92 3.63 -7.95 35.37
C GLY A 92 2.19 -8.12 34.88
N THR A 93 1.24 -8.17 35.82
CA THR A 93 -0.18 -8.34 35.46
C THR A 93 -0.81 -6.99 35.07
N CYS A 94 -1.20 -6.85 33.81
CA CYS A 94 -1.81 -5.62 33.28
C CYS A 94 -3.33 -5.66 33.42
N SER A 95 -3.93 -4.53 33.72
CA SER A 95 -5.39 -4.38 33.67
C SER A 95 -5.87 -4.34 32.21
N ALA A 96 -7.13 -4.69 31.97
CA ALA A 96 -7.75 -4.65 30.65
C ALA A 96 -7.68 -3.24 30.00
N LEU A 97 -7.79 -2.18 30.81
CA LEU A 97 -7.61 -0.80 30.36
C LEU A 97 -6.16 -0.52 29.91
N GLN A 98 -5.17 -0.95 30.70
CA GLN A 98 -3.76 -0.75 30.33
C GLN A 98 -3.42 -1.49 29.02
N VAL A 99 -3.93 -2.71 28.86
CA VAL A 99 -3.77 -3.47 27.61
C VAL A 99 -4.38 -2.70 26.43
N ALA A 100 -5.60 -2.18 26.59
CA ALA A 100 -6.25 -1.38 25.53
C ALA A 100 -5.43 -0.14 25.15
N GLN A 101 -4.90 0.59 26.12
CA GLN A 101 -4.07 1.77 25.88
C GLN A 101 -2.78 1.43 25.14
N MET A 102 -2.09 0.34 25.53
CA MET A 102 -0.89 -0.15 24.85
C MET A 102 -1.19 -0.61 23.42
N ASP A 103 -2.29 -1.33 23.23
CA ASP A 103 -2.74 -1.79 21.92
C ASP A 103 -3.00 -0.62 20.97
N VAL A 104 -3.70 0.42 21.45
CA VAL A 104 -4.02 1.62 20.65
C VAL A 104 -2.74 2.42 20.32
N GLU A 105 -1.80 2.57 21.29
CA GLU A 105 -0.52 3.25 21.08
C GLU A 105 0.30 2.53 20.00
N GLU A 106 0.52 1.22 20.15
CA GLU A 106 1.28 0.41 19.20
C GLU A 106 0.61 0.37 17.82
N TRP A 107 -0.70 0.23 17.78
CA TRP A 107 -1.45 0.24 16.54
C TRP A 107 -1.32 1.58 15.80
N ARG A 108 -1.38 2.70 16.52
CA ARG A 108 -1.19 4.02 15.93
C ARG A 108 0.21 4.17 15.32
N ASP A 109 1.23 3.68 15.98
CA ASP A 109 2.60 3.68 15.46
C ASP A 109 2.70 2.91 14.12
N TYR A 110 1.97 1.80 13.97
CA TYR A 110 1.91 1.07 12.70
C TYR A 110 1.18 1.87 11.61
N VAL A 111 0.10 2.56 11.95
CA VAL A 111 -0.62 3.41 10.99
C VAL A 111 0.25 4.59 10.55
N GLU A 112 0.99 5.21 11.45
CA GLU A 112 1.85 6.36 11.16
C GLU A 112 3.04 6.02 10.24
N ARG A 113 3.38 4.74 10.07
CA ARG A 113 4.35 4.29 9.06
C ARG A 113 3.82 4.40 7.62
N LEU A 114 2.52 4.49 7.44
CA LEU A 114 1.93 4.83 6.15
C LEU A 114 2.18 6.32 5.84
N PRO A 115 2.37 6.71 4.59
CA PRO A 115 2.60 8.10 4.22
C PRO A 115 1.46 9.00 4.71
N GLY A 116 1.72 9.89 5.67
CA GLY A 116 0.69 10.73 6.29
C GLY A 116 -0.46 9.93 6.90
N GLY A 117 -0.13 8.77 7.48
CA GLY A 117 -1.08 7.85 8.10
C GLY A 117 -1.81 8.47 9.28
N GLU A 118 -3.12 8.28 9.34
CA GLU A 118 -3.98 8.71 10.44
C GLU A 118 -5.06 7.66 10.67
N SER A 119 -5.49 7.55 11.91
CA SER A 119 -6.50 6.55 12.29
C SER A 119 -7.52 7.09 13.26
N GLU A 120 -8.71 6.52 13.16
CA GLU A 120 -9.82 6.76 14.08
C GLU A 120 -10.45 5.42 14.39
N LEU A 121 -10.78 5.21 15.66
CA LEU A 121 -11.50 4.05 16.15
C LEU A 121 -12.60 4.52 17.09
N ASP A 122 -13.80 4.06 16.86
CA ASP A 122 -15.01 4.37 17.63
C ASP A 122 -15.82 3.10 17.85
N VAL A 123 -16.19 2.85 19.09
CA VAL A 123 -16.99 1.68 19.48
C VAL A 123 -18.34 2.16 19.98
N ASP A 124 -19.40 1.86 19.25
CA ASP A 124 -20.76 2.09 19.74
C ASP A 124 -21.09 1.09 20.85
N GLY A 125 -21.10 1.56 22.08
CA GLY A 125 -21.38 0.76 23.27
C GLY A 125 -22.80 0.16 23.31
N THR A 126 -23.74 0.67 22.50
CA THR A 126 -25.10 0.16 22.42
C THR A 126 -25.20 -1.04 21.48
N SER A 127 -24.61 -0.91 20.29
CA SER A 127 -24.63 -1.97 19.27
C SER A 127 -23.44 -2.92 19.37
N ASN A 128 -22.41 -2.58 20.14
CA ASN A 128 -21.11 -3.26 20.20
C ASN A 128 -20.46 -3.36 18.82
N VAL A 129 -20.64 -2.35 17.96
CA VAL A 129 -20.02 -2.26 16.65
C VAL A 129 -18.83 -1.32 16.72
N ALA A 130 -17.64 -1.83 16.42
CA ALA A 130 -16.46 -1.01 16.25
C ALA A 130 -16.37 -0.51 14.80
N THR A 131 -16.13 0.78 14.63
CA THR A 131 -15.83 1.43 13.35
C THR A 131 -14.38 1.86 13.34
N ILE A 132 -13.57 1.24 12.50
CA ILE A 132 -12.15 1.51 12.35
C ILE A 132 -11.94 2.24 11.03
N LYS A 133 -11.25 3.37 11.07
CA LYS A 133 -10.89 4.16 9.89
C LYS A 133 -9.38 4.37 9.86
N VAL A 134 -8.75 3.96 8.78
CA VAL A 134 -7.33 4.19 8.50
C VAL A 134 -7.23 4.98 7.21
N ARG A 135 -6.55 6.12 7.22
CA ARG A 135 -6.35 6.96 6.05
C ARG A 135 -4.89 7.31 5.84
N TRP A 136 -4.49 7.47 4.58
CA TRP A 136 -3.11 7.76 4.19
C TRP A 136 -3.04 8.61 2.91
N ALA A 137 -1.91 9.25 2.68
CA ALA A 137 -1.64 9.97 1.44
C ALA A 137 -1.25 9.00 0.32
N ASP A 138 -1.86 9.15 -0.85
CA ASP A 138 -1.50 8.40 -2.07
C ASP A 138 -0.96 9.37 -3.12
N ALA A 139 0.19 9.06 -3.71
CA ALA A 139 0.84 9.92 -4.72
C ALA A 139 0.00 10.11 -5.99
N ARG A 140 -1.08 9.34 -6.18
CA ARG A 140 -2.01 9.48 -7.32
C ARG A 140 -3.11 10.49 -7.07
N ASP A 141 -3.39 10.82 -5.82
CA ASP A 141 -4.47 11.73 -5.43
C ASP A 141 -3.87 12.90 -4.65
N SER A 142 -3.40 13.91 -5.40
CA SER A 142 -2.78 15.10 -4.84
C SER A 142 -3.83 15.95 -4.11
N GLY A 143 -4.05 15.69 -2.85
CA GLY A 143 -4.89 16.50 -1.96
C GLY A 143 -5.88 15.71 -1.10
N ASN A 144 -6.29 14.53 -1.50
CA ASN A 144 -7.18 13.69 -0.71
C ASN A 144 -6.44 12.48 -0.14
N LYS A 145 -6.70 12.15 1.11
CA LYS A 145 -6.23 10.90 1.70
C LYS A 145 -7.15 9.75 1.27
N LEU A 146 -6.58 8.66 0.82
CA LEU A 146 -7.33 7.42 0.69
C LEU A 146 -7.63 6.87 2.09
N GLN A 147 -8.75 6.15 2.21
CA GLN A 147 -9.12 5.53 3.48
C GLN A 147 -9.71 4.13 3.31
N VAL A 148 -9.49 3.31 4.32
CA VAL A 148 -10.21 2.06 4.58
C VAL A 148 -11.11 2.29 5.78
N VAL A 149 -12.38 1.91 5.65
CA VAL A 149 -13.35 1.92 6.74
C VAL A 149 -13.86 0.50 6.93
N THR A 150 -13.70 -0.02 8.14
CA THR A 150 -14.16 -1.36 8.49
C THR A 150 -15.08 -1.27 9.71
N ARG A 151 -16.20 -1.98 9.65
CA ARG A 151 -17.11 -2.14 10.78
C ARG A 151 -17.15 -3.60 11.18
N VAL A 152 -17.07 -3.86 12.47
CA VAL A 152 -17.04 -5.21 13.01
C VAL A 152 -17.88 -5.28 14.29
N GLN A 153 -18.61 -6.38 14.45
CA GLN A 153 -19.30 -6.71 15.69
C GLN A 153 -18.28 -7.32 16.67
N LEU A 154 -18.23 -6.80 17.91
CA LEU A 154 -17.35 -7.26 18.99
C LEU A 154 -18.02 -8.31 19.87
#